data_510020a8e0503ae20dddbe8472851e45
#
_entry.id   510020a8e0503ae20dddbe8472851e45
#
_cell.length_a   1.000
_cell.length_b   1.000
_cell.length_c   1.000
_cell.angle_alpha   90.00
_cell.angle_beta   90.00
_cell.angle_gamma   90.00
#
_symmetry.space_group_name_H-M   'P 1'
#
loop_
_entity.id
_entity.type
_entity.pdbx_description
1 polymer ?
#
loop_
_entity_poly.entity_id
_entity_poly.type
_entity_poly.pdbx_seq_one_letter_code
_entity_poly.pdbx_strand_id
1 'polypeptide(L)'
;MLDGKWARGVRGEGVKFVCIGWGSLVWDPGVLRCVGDWQTDGPTLPLEFARVSRDGRLTLVLTPGAEPVPTLWCELDYHTGEAAQAALAGREGAALHAIGLWPGHPPRHATGYAEIAQWGAGRGFGAVTWTALRPRFDGVDGAGPKDAAAAASYLGTLTGDALVRASEYVRRAPDQVRTGFRAALEATFAVT
;
A
#
# COMPACT_ATOMS: atom_id res chain seq x y z
N MET A 1 -42.85 -12.82 -39.01
CA MET A 1 -41.39 -12.51 -39.08
C MET A 1 -41.17 -11.25 -38.32
N LEU A 2 -40.70 -11.33 -37.09
CA LEU A 2 -40.33 -10.20 -36.25
C LEU A 2 -38.89 -10.41 -35.88
N ASP A 3 -38.02 -9.58 -36.52
CA ASP A 3 -36.57 -9.57 -36.32
C ASP A 3 -36.24 -9.09 -34.92
N GLY A 4 -35.84 -10.01 -34.05
CA GLY A 4 -35.33 -9.73 -32.74
C GLY A 4 -33.92 -9.18 -32.81
N LYS A 5 -33.73 -7.88 -32.99
CA LYS A 5 -32.47 -7.19 -32.72
C LYS A 5 -32.29 -7.08 -31.21
N TRP A 6 -31.55 -8.04 -30.64
CA TRP A 6 -31.03 -7.90 -29.30
C TRP A 6 -29.99 -6.78 -29.31
N ALA A 7 -30.38 -5.61 -28.81
CA ALA A 7 -29.50 -4.53 -28.51
C ALA A 7 -28.39 -5.06 -27.57
N ARG A 8 -27.15 -5.07 -28.05
CA ARG A 8 -25.98 -5.20 -27.20
C ARG A 8 -25.99 -4.03 -26.23
N GLY A 9 -26.46 -4.28 -25.01
CA GLY A 9 -26.39 -3.33 -23.92
C GLY A 9 -24.96 -2.87 -23.75
N VAL A 10 -24.76 -1.58 -23.90
CA VAL A 10 -23.58 -0.88 -23.36
C VAL A 10 -23.52 -1.30 -21.90
N ARG A 11 -22.48 -2.05 -21.50
CA ARG A 11 -22.19 -2.26 -20.08
C ARG A 11 -21.93 -0.86 -19.54
N GLY A 12 -22.87 -0.34 -18.75
CA GLY A 12 -22.65 0.84 -17.97
C GLY A 12 -21.36 0.63 -17.20
N GLU A 13 -20.49 1.64 -17.17
CA GLU A 13 -19.26 1.58 -16.38
C GLU A 13 -19.67 1.27 -14.95
N GLY A 14 -19.44 0.01 -14.54
CA GLY A 14 -19.77 -0.46 -13.19
C GLY A 14 -18.91 0.32 -12.18
N VAL A 15 -19.47 0.54 -11.00
CA VAL A 15 -18.78 1.16 -9.89
C VAL A 15 -17.46 0.43 -9.64
N LYS A 16 -16.32 1.14 -9.73
CA LYS A 16 -14.98 0.57 -9.57
C LYS A 16 -14.57 0.51 -8.10
N PHE A 17 -14.02 -0.62 -7.72
CA PHE A 17 -13.36 -0.82 -6.43
C PHE A 17 -11.86 -0.85 -6.65
N VAL A 18 -11.09 -0.14 -5.83
CA VAL A 18 -9.65 0.01 -6.07
C VAL A 18 -8.83 -0.22 -4.81
N CYS A 19 -7.58 -0.62 -4.99
CA CYS A 19 -6.59 -0.74 -3.92
C CYS A 19 -5.45 0.25 -4.16
N ILE A 20 -5.05 0.97 -3.11
CA ILE A 20 -3.83 1.78 -3.13
C ILE A 20 -2.66 0.93 -2.63
N GLY A 21 -1.52 1.01 -3.34
CA GLY A 21 -0.30 0.28 -3.02
C GLY A 21 0.95 1.13 -3.13
N TRP A 22 2.00 0.78 -2.36
CA TRP A 22 3.28 1.48 -2.33
C TRP A 22 4.49 0.60 -1.99
N GLY A 23 4.26 -0.67 -1.65
CA GLY A 23 5.30 -1.64 -1.26
C GLY A 23 5.08 -2.98 -1.94
N SER A 24 5.33 -4.08 -1.23
CA SER A 24 5.31 -5.43 -1.81
C SER A 24 3.98 -5.81 -2.46
N LEU A 25 2.89 -5.18 -2.10
CA LEU A 25 1.60 -5.38 -2.74
C LEU A 25 1.64 -5.12 -4.26
N VAL A 26 2.49 -4.19 -4.71
CA VAL A 26 2.59 -3.80 -6.12
C VAL A 26 3.22 -4.91 -6.98
N TRP A 27 4.20 -5.62 -6.46
CA TRP A 27 4.87 -6.69 -7.22
C TRP A 27 4.50 -8.11 -6.80
N ASP A 28 3.79 -8.24 -5.68
CA ASP A 28 3.28 -9.50 -5.16
C ASP A 28 1.89 -9.27 -4.55
N PRO A 29 0.85 -9.15 -5.37
CA PRO A 29 -0.52 -8.94 -4.90
C PRO A 29 -1.12 -10.19 -4.24
N GLY A 30 -0.48 -11.37 -4.39
CA GLY A 30 -0.95 -12.62 -3.80
C GLY A 30 -2.36 -12.98 -4.25
N VAL A 31 -3.28 -13.13 -3.29
CA VAL A 31 -4.68 -13.50 -3.53
C VAL A 31 -5.57 -12.31 -3.95
N LEU A 32 -5.04 -11.10 -3.96
CA LEU A 32 -5.80 -9.91 -4.35
C LEU A 32 -6.05 -9.92 -5.86
N ARG A 33 -7.30 -9.82 -6.28
CA ARG A 33 -7.70 -9.86 -7.68
C ARG A 33 -7.58 -8.48 -8.32
N CYS A 34 -6.35 -8.12 -8.72
CA CYS A 34 -6.07 -6.90 -9.47
C CYS A 34 -6.50 -7.05 -10.93
N VAL A 35 -7.04 -5.99 -11.51
CA VAL A 35 -7.44 -5.90 -12.92
C VAL A 35 -6.46 -4.97 -13.65
N GLY A 36 -5.73 -5.52 -14.60
CA GLY A 36 -4.72 -4.77 -15.36
C GLY A 36 -3.49 -4.39 -14.53
N ASP A 37 -2.78 -3.36 -14.99
CA ASP A 37 -1.54 -2.88 -14.39
C ASP A 37 -1.81 -1.85 -13.28
N TRP A 38 -0.84 -1.72 -12.37
CA TRP A 38 -0.85 -0.66 -11.38
C TRP A 38 -0.68 0.71 -12.05
N GLN A 39 -1.59 1.62 -11.73
CA GLN A 39 -1.57 3.01 -12.20
C GLN A 39 -0.69 3.85 -11.27
N THR A 40 0.02 4.84 -11.84
CA THR A 40 1.02 5.63 -11.10
C THR A 40 0.50 6.94 -10.55
N ASP A 41 -0.76 7.28 -10.79
CA ASP A 41 -1.44 8.51 -10.41
C ASP A 41 -2.36 8.35 -9.18
N GLY A 42 -1.90 7.54 -8.21
CA GLY A 42 -2.52 7.41 -6.89
C GLY A 42 -2.41 8.67 -6.04
N PRO A 43 -3.09 8.72 -4.87
CA PRO A 43 -2.99 9.87 -3.98
C PRO A 43 -1.57 10.02 -3.43
N THR A 44 -1.18 11.27 -3.17
CA THR A 44 0.08 11.56 -2.47
C THR A 44 -0.12 11.38 -0.97
N LEU A 45 0.68 10.49 -0.35
CA LEU A 45 0.49 10.06 1.04
C LEU A 45 1.80 10.12 1.84
N PRO A 46 1.73 10.41 3.16
CA PRO A 46 2.91 10.45 4.03
C PRO A 46 3.40 9.03 4.32
N LEU A 47 4.34 8.56 3.53
CA LEU A 47 4.93 7.22 3.62
C LEU A 47 6.37 7.27 4.09
N GLU A 48 6.76 6.28 4.91
CA GLU A 48 8.16 6.07 5.25
C GLU A 48 8.44 4.59 5.57
N PHE A 49 9.70 4.18 5.47
CA PHE A 49 10.19 2.90 5.96
C PHE A 49 10.21 2.91 7.48
N ALA A 50 9.08 2.58 8.07
CA ALA A 50 8.84 2.81 9.50
C ALA A 50 8.28 1.59 10.25
N ARG A 51 8.18 0.42 9.59
CA ARG A 51 7.66 -0.77 10.24
C ARG A 51 8.56 -1.98 10.04
N VAL A 52 9.05 -2.54 11.12
CA VAL A 52 9.71 -3.86 11.11
C VAL A 52 8.62 -4.93 11.02
N SER A 53 8.63 -5.71 9.93
CA SER A 53 7.75 -6.85 9.69
C SER A 53 8.19 -8.08 10.49
N ARG A 54 7.35 -9.13 10.51
CA ARG A 54 7.65 -10.37 11.25
C ARG A 54 8.93 -11.07 10.79
N ASP A 55 9.31 -10.90 9.54
CA ASP A 55 10.49 -11.48 8.91
C ASP A 55 11.70 -10.52 8.89
N GLY A 56 11.64 -9.44 9.67
CA GLY A 56 12.75 -8.50 9.89
C GLY A 56 12.91 -7.40 8.82
N ARG A 57 12.08 -7.37 7.76
CA ARG A 57 12.17 -6.28 6.77
C ARG A 57 11.71 -4.96 7.38
N LEU A 58 12.37 -3.88 7.04
CA LEU A 58 11.86 -2.54 7.28
C LEU A 58 10.97 -2.14 6.10
N THR A 59 9.67 -1.97 6.34
CA THR A 59 8.64 -1.82 5.31
C THR A 59 8.01 -0.44 5.33
N LEU A 60 7.49 -0.03 4.16
CA LEU A 60 6.76 1.22 3.95
C LEU A 60 5.37 1.17 4.60
N VAL A 61 5.07 2.16 5.41
CA VAL A 61 3.75 2.36 6.01
C VAL A 61 3.39 3.85 6.06
N LEU A 62 2.10 4.14 6.19
CA LEU A 62 1.62 5.49 6.48
C LEU A 62 2.21 5.97 7.81
N THR A 63 2.96 7.07 7.75
CA THR A 63 3.75 7.58 8.87
C THR A 63 3.41 9.04 9.10
N PRO A 64 2.82 9.40 10.27
CA PRO A 64 2.53 10.79 10.59
C PRO A 64 3.78 11.67 10.52
N GLY A 65 3.68 12.79 9.82
CA GLY A 65 4.79 13.76 9.68
C GLY A 65 5.85 13.40 8.64
N ALA A 66 5.74 12.26 7.95
CA ALA A 66 6.58 11.97 6.81
C ALA A 66 6.22 12.87 5.61
N GLU A 67 7.20 13.15 4.76
CA GLU A 67 6.97 13.86 3.50
C GLU A 67 6.03 13.05 2.61
N PRO A 68 4.97 13.67 2.06
CA PRO A 68 4.05 12.98 1.17
C PRO A 68 4.72 12.59 -0.16
N VAL A 69 4.49 11.34 -0.60
CA VAL A 69 5.00 10.81 -1.86
C VAL A 69 3.88 10.19 -2.69
N PRO A 70 3.99 10.18 -4.03
CA PRO A 70 3.00 9.57 -4.92
C PRO A 70 2.87 8.06 -4.64
N THR A 71 1.63 7.55 -4.69
CA THR A 71 1.34 6.12 -4.56
C THR A 71 0.85 5.54 -5.87
N LEU A 72 0.66 4.22 -5.89
CA LEU A 72 0.06 3.50 -7.00
C LEU A 72 -1.34 3.01 -6.60
N TRP A 73 -2.13 2.66 -7.61
CA TRP A 73 -3.42 2.01 -7.37
C TRP A 73 -3.73 0.99 -8.47
N CYS A 74 -4.54 -0.02 -8.15
CA CYS A 74 -5.10 -0.95 -9.14
C CYS A 74 -6.61 -1.10 -8.94
N GLU A 75 -7.32 -1.35 -10.04
CA GLU A 75 -8.71 -1.77 -10.00
C GLU A 75 -8.79 -3.21 -9.48
N LEU A 76 -9.85 -3.51 -8.73
CA LEU A 76 -10.08 -4.80 -8.12
C LEU A 76 -11.35 -5.46 -8.66
N ASP A 77 -11.28 -6.76 -8.95
CA ASP A 77 -12.44 -7.58 -9.34
C ASP A 77 -13.20 -8.10 -8.10
N TYR A 78 -13.89 -7.19 -7.41
CA TYR A 78 -14.81 -7.50 -6.32
C TYR A 78 -16.14 -6.78 -6.52
N HIS A 79 -17.19 -7.28 -5.86
CA HIS A 79 -18.54 -6.74 -5.98
C HIS A 79 -18.89 -5.75 -4.87
N THR A 80 -18.11 -5.69 -3.80
CA THR A 80 -18.27 -4.74 -2.67
C THR A 80 -16.91 -4.28 -2.13
N GLY A 81 -16.88 -3.09 -1.53
CA GLY A 81 -15.68 -2.58 -0.87
C GLY A 81 -15.23 -3.45 0.30
N GLU A 82 -16.17 -4.02 1.07
CA GLU A 82 -15.90 -4.90 2.19
C GLU A 82 -15.23 -6.22 1.75
N ALA A 83 -15.65 -6.77 0.60
CA ALA A 83 -15.02 -7.95 0.03
C ALA A 83 -13.57 -7.65 -0.41
N ALA A 84 -13.32 -6.49 -1.01
CA ALA A 84 -11.99 -6.03 -1.36
C ALA A 84 -11.11 -5.82 -0.10
N GLN A 85 -11.66 -5.17 0.93
CA GLN A 85 -10.98 -4.97 2.22
C GLN A 85 -10.62 -6.30 2.89
N ALA A 86 -11.54 -7.26 2.91
CA ALA A 86 -11.29 -8.58 3.49
C ALA A 86 -10.22 -9.36 2.73
N ALA A 87 -10.20 -9.29 1.40
CA ALA A 87 -9.18 -9.91 0.57
C ALA A 87 -7.80 -9.29 0.83
N LEU A 88 -7.71 -7.96 0.96
CA LEU A 88 -6.46 -7.28 1.32
C LEU A 88 -5.99 -7.66 2.73
N ALA A 89 -6.91 -7.78 3.70
CA ALA A 89 -6.61 -8.26 5.06
C ALA A 89 -6.00 -9.68 5.02
N GLY A 90 -6.57 -10.57 4.23
CA GLY A 90 -6.05 -11.92 4.03
C GLY A 90 -4.65 -11.93 3.41
N ARG A 91 -4.42 -11.10 2.39
CA ARG A 91 -3.10 -10.96 1.74
C ARG A 91 -2.04 -10.44 2.72
N GLU A 92 -2.37 -9.45 3.55
CA GLU A 92 -1.46 -8.86 4.53
C GLU A 92 -1.28 -9.74 5.79
N GLY A 93 -2.09 -10.77 5.97
CA GLY A 93 -2.14 -11.54 7.22
C GLY A 93 -2.47 -10.64 8.42
N ALA A 94 -3.29 -9.62 8.20
CA ALA A 94 -3.63 -8.58 9.16
C ALA A 94 -5.10 -8.64 9.58
N ALA A 95 -5.41 -8.09 10.76
CA ALA A 95 -6.80 -7.95 11.18
C ALA A 95 -7.51 -6.89 10.33
N LEU A 96 -8.82 -7.04 10.11
CA LEU A 96 -9.62 -6.17 9.25
C LEU A 96 -9.51 -4.67 9.62
N HIS A 97 -9.42 -4.36 10.92
CA HIS A 97 -9.27 -2.98 11.41
C HIS A 97 -7.92 -2.32 11.05
N ALA A 98 -6.95 -3.09 10.56
CA ALA A 98 -5.66 -2.61 10.04
C ALA A 98 -5.68 -2.38 8.52
N ILE A 99 -6.84 -2.54 7.89
CA ILE A 99 -7.08 -2.26 6.48
C ILE A 99 -8.10 -1.12 6.37
N GLY A 100 -7.72 -0.06 5.68
CA GLY A 100 -8.61 1.06 5.43
C GLY A 100 -9.66 0.74 4.37
N LEU A 101 -10.82 1.35 4.50
CA LEU A 101 -11.90 1.32 3.51
C LEU A 101 -12.56 2.70 3.45
N TRP A 102 -12.69 3.24 2.23
CA TRP A 102 -13.49 4.42 1.94
C TRP A 102 -14.49 4.09 0.80
N PRO A 103 -15.75 4.56 0.84
CA PRO A 103 -16.40 5.23 1.96
C PRO A 103 -16.58 4.27 3.15
N GLY A 104 -16.40 4.80 4.37
CA GLY A 104 -16.50 4.00 5.60
C GLY A 104 -15.93 4.75 6.79
N HIS A 105 -15.87 4.08 7.92
CA HIS A 105 -15.20 4.64 9.09
C HIS A 105 -13.69 4.67 8.87
N PRO A 106 -13.00 5.78 9.23
CA PRO A 106 -11.56 5.80 9.18
C PRO A 106 -10.99 4.65 10.03
N PRO A 107 -9.89 4.02 9.58
CA PRO A 107 -9.20 3.03 10.39
C PRO A 107 -8.72 3.68 11.69
N ARG A 108 -8.42 2.85 12.71
CA ARG A 108 -7.95 3.34 14.03
C ARG A 108 -6.76 4.33 13.90
N HIS A 109 -6.00 4.22 12.82
CA HIS A 109 -4.91 5.12 12.43
C HIS A 109 -5.27 5.76 11.11
N ALA A 110 -5.86 6.96 11.21
CA ALA A 110 -6.45 7.67 10.09
C ALA A 110 -5.44 8.46 9.24
N THR A 111 -4.13 8.24 9.42
CA THR A 111 -3.09 8.89 8.60
C THR A 111 -3.38 8.66 7.12
N GLY A 112 -3.48 9.73 6.34
CA GLY A 112 -3.78 9.69 4.91
C GLY A 112 -5.25 9.47 4.54
N TYR A 113 -6.16 9.31 5.52
CA TYR A 113 -7.58 9.03 5.23
C TYR A 113 -8.25 10.16 4.45
N ALA A 114 -8.00 11.41 4.82
CA ALA A 114 -8.62 12.57 4.17
C ALA A 114 -8.17 12.70 2.71
N GLU A 115 -6.89 12.51 2.45
CA GLU A 115 -6.29 12.54 1.11
C GLU A 115 -6.84 11.41 0.24
N ILE A 116 -6.96 10.19 0.79
CA ILE A 116 -7.55 9.03 0.12
C ILE A 116 -9.02 9.28 -0.20
N ALA A 117 -9.79 9.79 0.77
CA ALA A 117 -11.21 10.08 0.61
C ALA A 117 -11.45 11.14 -0.49
N GLN A 118 -10.68 12.22 -0.47
CA GLN A 118 -10.76 13.28 -1.49
C GLN A 118 -10.40 12.74 -2.88
N TRP A 119 -9.31 11.96 -2.98
CA TRP A 119 -8.87 11.37 -4.24
C TRP A 119 -9.90 10.37 -4.78
N GLY A 120 -10.41 9.46 -3.94
CA GLY A 120 -11.39 8.45 -4.33
C GLY A 120 -12.71 9.07 -4.79
N ALA A 121 -13.21 10.09 -4.07
CA ALA A 121 -14.39 10.85 -4.45
C ALA A 121 -14.21 11.59 -5.78
N GLY A 122 -13.05 12.24 -5.97
CA GLY A 122 -12.73 12.96 -7.22
C GLY A 122 -12.64 12.06 -8.45
N ARG A 123 -12.36 10.77 -8.26
CA ARG A 123 -12.31 9.75 -9.32
C ARG A 123 -13.64 9.02 -9.53
N GLY A 124 -14.63 9.22 -8.68
CA GLY A 124 -15.91 8.52 -8.74
C GLY A 124 -15.81 7.03 -8.42
N PHE A 125 -14.81 6.60 -7.64
CA PHE A 125 -14.69 5.21 -7.20
C PHE A 125 -15.79 4.85 -6.20
N GLY A 126 -16.26 3.60 -6.26
CA GLY A 126 -17.25 3.09 -5.31
C GLY A 126 -16.64 2.74 -3.96
N ALA A 127 -15.41 2.25 -3.97
CA ALA A 127 -14.63 2.10 -2.76
C ALA A 127 -13.12 2.09 -3.05
N VAL A 128 -12.36 2.52 -2.04
CA VAL A 128 -10.90 2.48 -2.00
C VAL A 128 -10.48 1.71 -0.76
N THR A 129 -9.57 0.74 -0.90
CA THR A 129 -8.98 0.01 0.22
C THR A 129 -7.45 0.19 0.24
N TRP A 130 -6.85 0.11 1.41
CA TRP A 130 -5.39 0.25 1.58
C TRP A 130 -4.92 -0.36 2.90
N THR A 131 -3.63 -0.64 3.00
CA THR A 131 -3.02 -1.13 4.24
C THR A 131 -2.82 0.02 5.23
N ALA A 132 -3.47 -0.06 6.40
CA ALA A 132 -3.40 0.96 7.47
C ALA A 132 -2.61 0.45 8.69
N LEU A 133 -1.53 -0.32 8.43
CA LEU A 133 -0.62 -0.77 9.47
C LEU A 133 0.18 0.42 10.04
N ARG A 134 0.40 0.39 11.36
CA ARG A 134 1.13 1.45 12.07
C ARG A 134 2.64 1.30 11.89
N PRO A 135 3.40 2.41 12.00
CA PRO A 135 4.82 2.32 12.32
C PRO A 135 5.07 1.40 13.51
N ARG A 136 6.16 0.64 13.45
CA ARG A 136 6.64 -0.20 14.54
C ARG A 136 8.15 -0.42 14.40
N PHE A 137 8.90 0.05 15.37
CA PHE A 137 10.36 -0.04 15.37
C PHE A 137 10.84 -0.31 16.80
N ASP A 138 11.90 -1.10 16.97
CA ASP A 138 12.44 -1.51 18.28
C ASP A 138 11.39 -2.02 19.27
N GLY A 139 10.36 -2.73 18.75
CA GLY A 139 9.27 -3.26 19.56
C GLY A 139 8.21 -2.24 19.96
N VAL A 140 8.36 -0.96 19.60
CA VAL A 140 7.44 0.13 19.96
C VAL A 140 6.42 0.33 18.84
N ASP A 141 5.13 0.08 19.15
CA ASP A 141 4.02 0.36 18.24
C ASP A 141 3.75 1.87 18.14
N GLY A 142 3.56 2.34 16.91
CA GLY A 142 3.28 3.75 16.60
C GLY A 142 4.53 4.59 16.41
N ALA A 143 5.72 4.06 16.62
CA ALA A 143 7.00 4.72 16.38
C ALA A 143 7.75 4.07 15.21
N GLY A 144 8.30 4.89 14.32
CA GLY A 144 9.29 4.48 13.31
C GLY A 144 10.71 4.76 13.77
N PRO A 145 11.74 4.48 12.93
CA PRO A 145 13.10 4.96 13.15
C PRO A 145 13.07 6.50 13.30
N LYS A 146 13.91 7.03 14.19
CA LYS A 146 13.97 8.48 14.44
C LYS A 146 14.48 9.28 13.23
N ASP A 147 15.32 8.65 12.40
CA ASP A 147 15.96 9.23 11.22
C ASP A 147 16.44 8.12 10.25
N ALA A 148 16.91 8.52 9.08
CA ALA A 148 17.44 7.62 8.06
C ALA A 148 18.68 6.84 8.55
N ALA A 149 19.49 7.41 9.43
CA ALA A 149 20.67 6.74 9.97
C ALA A 149 20.28 5.58 10.89
N ALA A 150 19.27 5.77 11.74
CA ALA A 150 18.72 4.70 12.58
C ALA A 150 18.11 3.58 11.75
N ALA A 151 17.38 3.90 10.67
CA ALA A 151 16.83 2.94 9.74
C ALA A 151 17.93 2.13 9.02
N ALA A 152 18.97 2.81 8.51
CA ALA A 152 20.11 2.17 7.86
C ALA A 152 20.91 1.30 8.84
N SER A 153 21.13 1.77 10.06
CA SER A 153 21.81 1.01 11.12
C SER A 153 21.07 -0.30 11.43
N TYR A 154 19.74 -0.24 11.54
CA TYR A 154 18.93 -1.45 11.72
C TYR A 154 19.16 -2.45 10.58
N LEU A 155 19.09 -2.01 9.31
CA LEU A 155 19.32 -2.90 8.16
C LEU A 155 20.74 -3.48 8.18
N GLY A 156 21.73 -2.75 8.63
CA GLY A 156 23.12 -3.22 8.81
C GLY A 156 23.28 -4.30 9.87
N THR A 157 22.31 -4.51 10.76
CA THR A 157 22.31 -5.63 11.73
C THR A 157 21.77 -6.93 11.17
N LEU A 158 21.10 -6.89 10.02
CA LEU A 158 20.47 -8.07 9.41
C LEU A 158 21.52 -8.96 8.75
N THR A 159 21.31 -10.27 8.83
CA THR A 159 22.18 -11.28 8.22
C THR A 159 21.36 -12.37 7.52
N GLY A 160 21.99 -13.18 6.67
CA GLY A 160 21.36 -14.30 5.98
C GLY A 160 20.10 -13.91 5.22
N ASP A 161 19.07 -14.73 5.31
CA ASP A 161 17.81 -14.54 4.58
C ASP A 161 17.07 -13.24 4.94
N ALA A 162 17.21 -12.74 6.17
CA ALA A 162 16.59 -11.47 6.56
C ALA A 162 17.20 -10.30 5.80
N LEU A 163 18.52 -10.29 5.64
CA LEU A 163 19.22 -9.27 4.85
C LEU A 163 18.82 -9.33 3.38
N VAL A 164 18.75 -10.53 2.78
CA VAL A 164 18.34 -10.72 1.38
C VAL A 164 16.92 -10.17 1.15
N ARG A 165 15.95 -10.55 1.99
CA ARG A 165 14.58 -10.06 1.88
C ARG A 165 14.44 -8.57 2.11
N ALA A 166 15.20 -7.99 3.05
CA ALA A 166 15.19 -6.56 3.31
C ALA A 166 15.77 -5.77 2.13
N SER A 167 16.89 -6.23 1.57
CA SER A 167 17.51 -5.65 0.37
C SER A 167 16.56 -5.71 -0.84
N GLU A 168 15.94 -6.87 -1.08
CA GLU A 168 14.95 -7.03 -2.14
C GLU A 168 13.78 -6.06 -1.97
N TYR A 169 13.23 -5.93 -0.75
CA TYR A 169 12.10 -5.04 -0.49
C TYR A 169 12.44 -3.59 -0.81
N VAL A 170 13.58 -3.08 -0.35
CA VAL A 170 14.01 -1.70 -0.61
C VAL A 170 14.22 -1.45 -2.11
N ARG A 171 14.88 -2.38 -2.81
CA ARG A 171 15.15 -2.27 -4.25
C ARG A 171 13.91 -2.35 -5.11
N ARG A 172 12.92 -3.19 -4.74
CA ARG A 172 11.66 -3.38 -5.48
C ARG A 172 10.59 -2.36 -5.16
N ALA A 173 10.77 -1.54 -4.12
CA ALA A 173 9.84 -0.45 -3.84
C ALA A 173 9.67 0.43 -5.10
N PRO A 174 8.44 0.78 -5.51
CA PRO A 174 8.21 1.51 -6.76
C PRO A 174 9.02 2.79 -6.84
N ASP A 175 9.54 3.09 -8.05
CA ASP A 175 10.46 4.22 -8.25
C ASP A 175 9.89 5.56 -7.86
N GLN A 176 8.58 5.75 -7.98
CA GLN A 176 7.91 7.00 -7.59
C GLN A 176 7.78 7.17 -6.06
N VAL A 177 7.92 6.10 -5.27
CA VAL A 177 7.83 6.15 -3.81
C VAL A 177 9.20 6.54 -3.24
N ARG A 178 9.55 7.82 -3.38
CA ARG A 178 10.84 8.39 -2.95
C ARG A 178 10.72 9.01 -1.57
N THR A 179 10.72 8.17 -0.53
CA THR A 179 10.65 8.64 0.87
C THR A 179 11.98 9.22 1.34
N GLY A 180 11.94 9.94 2.47
CA GLY A 180 13.12 10.59 3.04
C GLY A 180 14.25 9.63 3.40
N PHE A 181 13.94 8.38 3.77
CA PHE A 181 14.96 7.40 4.17
C PHE A 181 15.48 6.58 3.00
N ARG A 182 14.75 6.50 1.89
CA ARG A 182 15.03 5.55 0.79
C ARG A 182 16.48 5.58 0.31
N ALA A 183 17.03 6.76 0.04
CA ALA A 183 18.40 6.89 -0.48
C ALA A 183 19.45 6.31 0.47
N ALA A 184 19.30 6.53 1.79
CA ALA A 184 20.19 5.97 2.79
C ALA A 184 20.07 4.45 2.89
N LEU A 185 18.84 3.91 2.77
CA LEU A 185 18.59 2.48 2.79
C LEU A 185 19.16 1.77 1.54
N GLU A 186 19.00 2.37 0.36
CA GLU A 186 19.60 1.87 -0.89
C GLU A 186 21.12 1.84 -0.79
N ALA A 187 21.74 2.88 -0.23
CA ALA A 187 23.20 2.96 -0.02
C ALA A 187 23.72 1.86 0.92
N THR A 188 22.94 1.45 1.93
CA THR A 188 23.33 0.37 2.86
C THR A 188 23.57 -0.96 2.12
N PHE A 189 22.86 -1.20 1.02
CA PHE A 189 22.98 -2.42 0.23
C PHE A 189 23.88 -2.30 -1.01
N ALA A 190 24.42 -1.12 -1.30
CA ALA A 190 25.34 -0.91 -2.43
C ALA A 190 26.77 -1.30 -2.09
N VAL A 191 27.09 -1.47 -0.81
CA VAL A 191 28.46 -1.72 -0.29
C VAL A 191 28.71 -3.22 -0.05
N THR A 192 27.71 -4.06 -0.25
CA THR A 192 27.78 -5.53 -0.07
C THR A 192 27.86 -6.23 -1.40
#